data_a50d8c1948f4e21964b63133c476e992
#
_entry.id   a50d8c1948f4e21964b63133c476e992
#
_cell.length_a   1.000
_cell.length_b   1.000
_cell.length_c   1.000
_cell.angle_alpha   90.00
_cell.angle_beta   90.00
_cell.angle_gamma   90.00
#
_symmetry.space_group_name_H-M   'P 1'
#
loop_
_entity.id
_entity.type
_entity.pdbx_description
1 polymer ?
#
loop_
_entity_poly.entity_id
_entity_poly.type
_entity_poly.pdbx_seq_one_letter_code
_entity_poly.pdbx_strand_id
1 'polypeptide(L)'
;VRILKKYNLEDFLFIDIETAPSVPELVIDTPLYDAWSYYCIKNDIEDVVGSYFTEAPLYAEFGRIACITIGAVRNDKIVLKTFSNEDEKELLEEFNQAVSKFANNKTWLCGHVITGFDAPFIMKRCLINRVEMHQIFDMAHEKPWTVPYFDTALLWKSTGFKVSTLVSVTTALGLPSPKEEFNGSDVGRLYYEGKIKDIVKYCERDVVAVVNVVRVLRGEEPIEVSEPVEQEPLGILEYIFLGGEYTAEIAEQLKTAISKMTKTDKAKAIEILNVLPCKAKGKETSITKKDIKELING
;
A
#
# COMPACT_ATOMS: atom_id res chain seq x y z
N VAL A 1 4.88 -0.38 -24.02
CA VAL A 1 4.24 -1.59 -24.57
C VAL A 1 2.85 -1.21 -25.09
N ARG A 2 2.56 -1.50 -26.35
CA ARG A 2 1.29 -1.08 -26.99
C ARG A 2 0.05 -1.53 -26.23
N ILE A 3 0.08 -2.71 -25.62
CA ILE A 3 -1.08 -3.27 -24.90
C ILE A 3 -1.48 -2.41 -23.70
N LEU A 4 -0.53 -1.78 -23.01
CA LEU A 4 -0.83 -0.93 -21.86
C LEU A 4 -1.48 0.41 -22.24
N LYS A 5 -1.23 0.92 -23.46
CA LYS A 5 -1.78 2.21 -23.91
C LYS A 5 -3.31 2.20 -24.10
N LYS A 6 -3.94 1.05 -24.24
CA LYS A 6 -5.41 0.93 -24.36
C LYS A 6 -6.14 1.07 -23.03
N TYR A 7 -5.43 0.97 -21.90
CA TYR A 7 -6.00 1.10 -20.57
C TYR A 7 -5.76 2.51 -20.04
N ASN A 8 -6.75 3.08 -19.38
CA ASN A 8 -6.57 4.36 -18.70
C ASN A 8 -5.78 4.14 -17.41
N LEU A 9 -4.72 4.92 -17.21
CA LEU A 9 -3.87 4.79 -16.01
C LEU A 9 -4.64 5.13 -14.71
N GLU A 10 -5.66 5.96 -14.81
CA GLU A 10 -6.54 6.29 -13.67
C GLU A 10 -7.46 5.14 -13.24
N ASP A 11 -7.61 4.10 -14.05
CA ASP A 11 -8.34 2.88 -13.69
C ASP A 11 -7.46 1.87 -12.93
N PHE A 12 -6.16 2.18 -12.74
CA PHE A 12 -5.24 1.32 -12.01
C PHE A 12 -5.26 1.65 -10.52
N LEU A 13 -5.37 0.62 -9.70
CA LEU A 13 -5.07 0.62 -8.28
C LEU A 13 -3.75 -0.11 -8.09
N PHE A 14 -2.70 0.65 -7.86
CA PHE A 14 -1.38 0.12 -7.55
C PHE A 14 -1.36 -0.35 -6.10
N ILE A 15 -0.70 -1.47 -5.84
CA ILE A 15 -0.68 -2.06 -4.50
C ILE A 15 0.65 -2.73 -4.24
N ASP A 16 1.07 -2.67 -2.98
CA ASP A 16 2.19 -3.40 -2.42
C ASP A 16 1.91 -3.72 -0.95
N ILE A 17 2.45 -4.83 -0.44
CA ILE A 17 2.32 -5.22 0.97
C ILE A 17 3.68 -5.50 1.58
N GLU A 18 3.81 -5.19 2.87
CA GLU A 18 4.90 -5.64 3.68
C GLU A 18 4.42 -6.65 4.72
N THR A 19 5.21 -7.69 4.91
CA THR A 19 4.84 -8.81 5.77
C THR A 19 5.86 -9.09 6.86
N ALA A 20 5.39 -9.56 8.00
CA ALA A 20 6.20 -9.95 9.14
C ALA A 20 5.84 -11.37 9.58
N PRO A 21 6.68 -12.08 10.37
CA PRO A 21 6.27 -13.32 11.02
C PRO A 21 5.03 -13.06 11.88
N SER A 22 4.15 -14.06 12.06
CA SER A 22 2.94 -13.87 12.87
C SER A 22 3.24 -13.69 14.37
N VAL A 23 4.36 -14.16 14.85
CA VAL A 23 4.86 -13.99 16.23
C VAL A 23 6.34 -13.58 16.22
N PRO A 24 6.81 -12.83 17.24
CA PRO A 24 8.20 -12.40 17.33
C PRO A 24 9.19 -13.54 17.59
N GLU A 25 8.71 -14.63 18.15
CA GLU A 25 9.52 -15.81 18.50
C GLU A 25 8.68 -17.08 18.33
N LEU A 26 9.24 -18.08 17.66
CA LEU A 26 8.60 -19.38 17.49
C LEU A 26 8.77 -20.23 18.75
N VAL A 27 7.69 -20.40 19.52
CA VAL A 27 7.70 -21.17 20.76
C VAL A 27 7.50 -22.64 20.46
N ILE A 28 8.41 -23.49 20.97
CA ILE A 28 8.35 -24.96 20.86
C ILE A 28 7.08 -25.48 21.55
N ASP A 29 6.56 -26.62 21.10
CA ASP A 29 5.34 -27.26 21.63
C ASP A 29 4.06 -26.42 21.46
N THR A 30 4.02 -25.58 20.42
CA THR A 30 2.81 -24.87 20.01
C THR A 30 2.29 -25.40 18.66
N PRO A 31 0.98 -25.27 18.36
CA PRO A 31 0.45 -25.65 17.06
C PRO A 31 1.14 -24.95 15.89
N LEU A 32 1.60 -23.70 16.10
CA LEU A 32 2.35 -22.95 15.10
C LEU A 32 3.73 -23.58 14.85
N TYR A 33 4.43 -23.99 15.93
CA TYR A 33 5.70 -24.69 15.82
C TYR A 33 5.55 -26.01 15.08
N ASP A 34 4.54 -26.80 15.41
CA ASP A 34 4.29 -28.10 14.76
C ASP A 34 4.01 -27.91 13.26
N ALA A 35 3.19 -26.94 12.91
CA ALA A 35 2.86 -26.65 11.50
C ALA A 35 4.09 -26.14 10.74
N TRP A 36 4.88 -25.25 11.34
CA TRP A 36 6.11 -24.74 10.72
C TRP A 36 7.17 -25.84 10.59
N SER A 37 7.36 -26.68 11.62
CA SER A 37 8.28 -27.82 11.59
C SER A 37 7.92 -28.80 10.47
N TYR A 38 6.62 -29.08 10.30
CA TYR A 38 6.14 -29.92 9.20
C TYR A 38 6.47 -29.28 7.84
N TYR A 39 6.28 -27.96 7.70
CA TYR A 39 6.66 -27.22 6.48
C TYR A 39 8.18 -27.33 6.23
N CYS A 40 9.02 -27.12 7.26
CA CYS A 40 10.47 -27.22 7.14
C CYS A 40 10.92 -28.59 6.66
N ILE A 41 10.36 -29.67 7.26
CA ILE A 41 10.66 -31.05 6.84
C ILE A 41 10.31 -31.28 5.37
N LYS A 42 9.19 -30.74 4.90
CA LYS A 42 8.74 -30.91 3.50
C LYS A 42 9.62 -30.16 2.50
N ASN A 43 10.32 -29.12 2.93
CA ASN A 43 11.13 -28.25 2.09
C ASN A 43 12.64 -28.36 2.39
N ASP A 44 13.05 -29.41 3.11
CA ASP A 44 14.47 -29.70 3.47
C ASP A 44 15.14 -28.52 4.19
N ILE A 45 14.39 -27.82 5.07
CA ILE A 45 14.89 -26.73 5.92
C ILE A 45 15.33 -27.33 7.25
N GLU A 46 16.62 -27.31 7.54
CA GLU A 46 17.20 -27.93 8.74
C GLU A 46 16.98 -27.08 10.01
N ASP A 47 17.14 -25.75 9.92
CA ASP A 47 16.98 -24.85 11.05
C ASP A 47 15.53 -24.37 11.18
N VAL A 48 14.72 -25.13 11.89
CA VAL A 48 13.29 -24.84 12.07
C VAL A 48 13.05 -23.49 12.77
N VAL A 49 13.80 -23.18 13.82
CA VAL A 49 13.58 -21.97 14.62
C VAL A 49 14.17 -20.75 13.92
N GLY A 50 15.40 -20.85 13.42
CA GLY A 50 16.08 -19.72 12.75
C GLY A 50 15.44 -19.33 11.43
N SER A 51 14.94 -20.32 10.66
CA SER A 51 14.27 -20.05 9.39
C SER A 51 12.90 -19.38 9.55
N TYR A 52 12.22 -19.56 10.70
CA TYR A 52 10.90 -19.01 10.90
C TYR A 52 10.85 -17.50 10.68
N PHE A 53 11.81 -16.78 11.25
CA PHE A 53 11.78 -15.32 11.20
C PHE A 53 12.03 -14.75 9.80
N THR A 54 12.79 -15.46 8.97
CA THR A 54 13.15 -15.03 7.61
C THR A 54 12.21 -15.56 6.53
N GLU A 55 11.67 -16.76 6.72
CA GLU A 55 10.88 -17.45 5.70
C GLU A 55 9.36 -17.35 5.93
N ALA A 56 8.91 -17.38 7.19
CA ALA A 56 7.50 -17.36 7.53
C ALA A 56 6.74 -16.13 6.97
N PRO A 57 7.34 -14.91 6.86
CA PRO A 57 6.69 -13.76 6.24
C PRO A 57 6.26 -13.99 4.78
N LEU A 58 6.85 -14.95 4.09
CA LEU A 58 6.52 -15.27 2.70
C LEU A 58 5.25 -16.13 2.57
N TYR A 59 4.73 -16.65 3.68
CA TYR A 59 3.57 -17.54 3.71
C TYR A 59 2.47 -16.96 4.58
N ALA A 60 1.30 -16.75 3.99
CA ALA A 60 0.16 -16.16 4.70
C ALA A 60 -0.31 -17.00 5.90
N GLU A 61 -0.02 -18.29 5.92
CA GLU A 61 -0.32 -19.23 7.00
C GLU A 61 0.56 -18.99 8.24
N PHE A 62 1.76 -18.43 8.06
CA PHE A 62 2.79 -18.25 9.10
C PHE A 62 3.17 -16.80 9.34
N GLY A 63 2.89 -15.93 8.36
CA GLY A 63 3.13 -14.49 8.43
C GLY A 63 1.88 -13.70 8.78
N ARG A 64 2.04 -12.40 8.82
CA ARG A 64 0.99 -11.38 8.93
C ARG A 64 1.31 -10.20 8.04
N ILE A 65 0.32 -9.38 7.74
CA ILE A 65 0.53 -8.12 7.02
C ILE A 65 0.96 -7.05 8.04
N ALA A 66 2.10 -6.40 7.78
CA ALA A 66 2.60 -5.26 8.54
C ALA A 66 1.97 -3.95 8.06
N CYS A 67 1.91 -3.76 6.74
CA CYS A 67 1.17 -2.65 6.11
C CYS A 67 0.76 -3.02 4.68
N ILE A 68 -0.22 -2.28 4.17
CA ILE A 68 -0.66 -2.30 2.77
C ILE A 68 -0.63 -0.87 2.25
N THR A 69 0.07 -0.63 1.16
CA THR A 69 0.01 0.67 0.46
C THR A 69 -0.78 0.52 -0.83
N ILE A 70 -1.74 1.41 -1.04
CA ILE A 70 -2.39 1.58 -2.33
C ILE A 70 -1.99 2.92 -2.95
N GLY A 71 -1.87 2.91 -4.29
CA GLY A 71 -1.56 4.09 -5.08
C GLY A 71 -2.51 4.24 -6.27
N ALA A 72 -2.77 5.48 -6.65
CA ALA A 72 -3.49 5.81 -7.86
C ALA A 72 -2.85 7.01 -8.55
N VAL A 73 -2.97 7.09 -9.87
CA VAL A 73 -2.57 8.28 -10.62
C VAL A 73 -3.80 9.15 -10.83
N ARG A 74 -3.70 10.42 -10.48
CA ARG A 74 -4.74 11.43 -10.67
C ARG A 74 -4.11 12.73 -11.14
N ASN A 75 -4.52 13.23 -12.29
CA ASN A 75 -3.98 14.49 -12.87
C ASN A 75 -2.44 14.49 -12.91
N ASP A 76 -1.83 13.41 -13.39
CA ASP A 76 -0.37 13.20 -13.44
C ASP A 76 0.35 13.29 -12.07
N LYS A 77 -0.36 13.08 -10.97
CA LYS A 77 0.20 12.94 -9.62
C LYS A 77 -0.06 11.54 -9.07
N ILE A 78 0.86 11.04 -8.27
CA ILE A 78 0.67 9.79 -7.51
C ILE A 78 0.02 10.15 -6.18
N VAL A 79 -1.13 9.53 -5.89
CA VAL A 79 -1.81 9.63 -4.60
C VAL A 79 -1.64 8.29 -3.90
N LEU A 80 -1.12 8.30 -2.69
CA LEU A 80 -0.87 7.10 -1.88
C LEU A 80 -1.80 7.09 -0.66
N LYS A 81 -2.16 5.90 -0.23
CA LYS A 81 -2.77 5.64 1.07
C LYS A 81 -2.21 4.34 1.63
N THR A 82 -1.67 4.40 2.85
CA THR A 82 -1.14 3.23 3.55
C THR A 82 -2.02 2.88 4.74
N PHE A 83 -2.20 1.59 4.95
CA PHE A 83 -2.92 0.99 6.06
C PHE A 83 -1.92 0.22 6.91
N SER A 84 -1.85 0.54 8.19
CA SER A 84 -1.03 -0.17 9.18
C SER A 84 -1.74 -0.12 10.53
N ASN A 85 -1.84 -1.26 11.18
CA ASN A 85 -2.45 -1.39 12.50
C ASN A 85 -1.84 -2.59 13.22
N GLU A 86 -1.69 -2.53 14.53
CA GLU A 86 -1.26 -3.67 15.34
C GLU A 86 -2.29 -4.82 15.29
N ASP A 87 -3.58 -4.48 15.22
CA ASP A 87 -4.65 -5.42 14.91
C ASP A 87 -4.78 -5.57 13.39
N GLU A 88 -4.29 -6.70 12.87
CA GLU A 88 -4.35 -7.00 11.45
C GLU A 88 -5.78 -7.09 10.90
N LYS A 89 -6.74 -7.47 11.75
CA LYS A 89 -8.15 -7.51 11.35
C LYS A 89 -8.66 -6.11 11.05
N GLU A 90 -8.41 -5.15 11.94
CA GLU A 90 -8.78 -3.74 11.73
C GLU A 90 -8.08 -3.18 10.47
N LEU A 91 -6.79 -3.47 10.27
CA LEU A 91 -6.05 -3.09 9.06
C LEU A 91 -6.77 -3.57 7.80
N LEU A 92 -7.14 -4.86 7.76
CA LEU A 92 -7.79 -5.48 6.61
C LEU A 92 -9.21 -4.93 6.40
N GLU A 93 -9.97 -4.65 7.44
CA GLU A 93 -11.31 -4.05 7.36
C GLU A 93 -11.22 -2.63 6.76
N GLU A 94 -10.31 -1.80 7.26
CA GLU A 94 -10.08 -0.44 6.73
C GLU A 94 -9.62 -0.47 5.26
N PHE A 95 -8.69 -1.38 4.93
CA PHE A 95 -8.22 -1.57 3.57
C PHE A 95 -9.37 -1.95 2.63
N ASN A 96 -10.17 -2.98 2.95
CA ASN A 96 -11.28 -3.42 2.11
C ASN A 96 -12.37 -2.34 1.94
N GLN A 97 -12.63 -1.54 2.98
CA GLN A 97 -13.51 -0.37 2.87
C GLN A 97 -12.98 0.67 1.89
N ALA A 98 -11.67 0.93 1.90
CA ALA A 98 -11.06 1.88 0.96
C ALA A 98 -11.08 1.35 -0.48
N VAL A 99 -10.75 0.07 -0.67
CA VAL A 99 -10.83 -0.58 -1.98
C VAL A 99 -12.26 -0.52 -2.53
N SER A 100 -13.27 -0.80 -1.70
CA SER A 100 -14.69 -0.74 -2.09
C SER A 100 -15.16 0.66 -2.52
N LYS A 101 -14.52 1.71 -2.03
CA LYS A 101 -14.80 3.10 -2.47
C LYS A 101 -14.11 3.46 -3.78
N PHE A 102 -12.95 2.87 -4.05
CA PHE A 102 -12.15 3.15 -5.24
C PHE A 102 -12.52 2.22 -6.41
N ALA A 103 -12.63 0.93 -6.15
CA ALA A 103 -12.75 -0.10 -7.17
C ALA A 103 -14.16 -0.11 -7.82
N ASN A 104 -14.16 -0.28 -9.11
CA ASN A 104 -15.35 -0.48 -9.94
C ASN A 104 -15.03 -1.52 -11.03
N ASN A 105 -15.97 -1.76 -11.94
CA ASN A 105 -15.82 -2.75 -13.01
C ASN A 105 -14.74 -2.45 -14.05
N LYS A 106 -14.06 -1.30 -13.97
CA LYS A 106 -12.93 -0.92 -14.82
C LYS A 106 -11.59 -0.97 -14.08
N THR A 107 -11.61 -1.20 -12.76
CA THR A 107 -10.39 -1.17 -11.95
C THR A 107 -9.51 -2.37 -12.23
N TRP A 108 -8.23 -2.09 -12.41
CA TRP A 108 -7.16 -3.08 -12.54
C TRP A 108 -6.23 -2.98 -11.34
N LEU A 109 -5.98 -4.08 -10.64
CA LEU A 109 -4.90 -4.13 -9.66
C LEU A 109 -3.56 -4.19 -10.37
N CYS A 110 -2.59 -3.43 -9.87
CA CYS A 110 -1.24 -3.43 -10.42
C CYS A 110 -0.20 -3.49 -9.31
N GLY A 111 0.76 -4.39 -9.45
CA GLY A 111 1.87 -4.56 -8.53
C GLY A 111 3.05 -5.26 -9.20
N HIS A 112 4.10 -5.53 -8.45
CA HIS A 112 5.24 -6.30 -8.90
C HIS A 112 5.23 -7.68 -8.23
N VAL A 113 5.01 -8.75 -8.99
CA VAL A 113 4.71 -10.12 -8.50
C VAL A 113 3.34 -10.22 -7.81
N ILE A 114 2.46 -9.27 -8.05
CA ILE A 114 1.15 -9.19 -7.38
C ILE A 114 0.30 -10.46 -7.52
N THR A 115 0.37 -11.12 -8.66
CA THR A 115 -0.36 -12.38 -8.91
C THR A 115 0.18 -13.56 -8.11
N GLY A 116 1.46 -13.52 -7.78
CA GLY A 116 2.15 -14.58 -7.04
C GLY A 116 2.26 -14.35 -5.54
N PHE A 117 2.13 -13.09 -5.08
CA PHE A 117 2.36 -12.75 -3.68
C PHE A 117 1.25 -11.88 -3.08
N ASP A 118 1.16 -10.61 -3.41
CA ASP A 118 0.32 -9.64 -2.69
C ASP A 118 -1.16 -10.02 -2.69
N ALA A 119 -1.75 -10.24 -3.86
CA ALA A 119 -3.18 -10.52 -3.96
C ALA A 119 -3.58 -11.83 -3.27
N PRO A 120 -2.90 -13.00 -3.50
CA PRO A 120 -3.22 -14.22 -2.78
C PRO A 120 -2.88 -14.15 -1.28
N PHE A 121 -1.88 -13.36 -0.86
CA PHE A 121 -1.56 -13.16 0.54
C PHE A 121 -2.71 -12.40 1.24
N ILE A 122 -3.15 -11.26 0.68
CA ILE A 122 -4.30 -10.48 1.19
C ILE A 122 -5.56 -11.36 1.27
N MET A 123 -5.88 -12.10 0.21
CA MET A 123 -7.02 -13.01 0.18
C MET A 123 -6.97 -14.00 1.37
N LYS A 124 -5.84 -14.68 1.55
CA LYS A 124 -5.66 -15.66 2.63
C LYS A 124 -5.73 -15.00 4.01
N ARG A 125 -5.11 -13.81 4.19
CA ARG A 125 -5.17 -13.09 5.47
C ARG A 125 -6.59 -12.61 5.80
N CYS A 126 -7.37 -12.20 4.81
CA CYS A 126 -8.80 -11.91 5.01
C CYS A 126 -9.56 -13.16 5.51
N LEU A 127 -9.33 -14.33 4.91
CA LEU A 127 -9.96 -15.58 5.35
C LEU A 127 -9.53 -15.97 6.78
N ILE A 128 -8.23 -15.88 7.10
CA ILE A 128 -7.69 -16.20 8.43
C ILE A 128 -8.28 -15.29 9.50
N ASN A 129 -8.37 -13.99 9.23
CA ASN A 129 -8.92 -12.99 10.15
C ASN A 129 -10.46 -12.88 10.09
N ARG A 130 -11.13 -13.66 9.21
CA ARG A 130 -12.59 -13.65 9.00
C ARG A 130 -13.10 -12.26 8.62
N VAL A 131 -12.35 -11.56 7.77
CA VAL A 131 -12.71 -10.27 7.20
C VAL A 131 -13.35 -10.48 5.84
N GLU A 132 -14.45 -9.78 5.57
CA GLU A 132 -15.05 -9.75 4.23
C GLU A 132 -14.12 -9.04 3.27
N MET A 133 -13.71 -9.73 2.19
CA MET A 133 -12.81 -9.17 1.19
C MET A 133 -13.59 -8.58 0.01
N HIS A 134 -13.03 -7.54 -0.60
CA HIS A 134 -13.56 -7.01 -1.85
C HIS A 134 -13.40 -8.05 -2.98
N GLN A 135 -14.42 -8.17 -3.84
CA GLN A 135 -14.47 -9.17 -4.93
C GLN A 135 -13.23 -9.16 -5.85
N ILE A 136 -12.50 -8.05 -5.94
CA ILE A 136 -11.29 -7.95 -6.77
C ILE A 136 -10.15 -8.86 -6.27
N PHE A 137 -10.20 -9.30 -5.02
CA PHE A 137 -9.27 -10.26 -4.41
C PHE A 137 -9.85 -11.68 -4.34
N ASP A 138 -11.17 -11.86 -4.51
CA ASP A 138 -11.84 -13.16 -4.50
C ASP A 138 -11.75 -13.85 -5.87
N MET A 139 -10.52 -14.15 -6.29
CA MET A 139 -10.21 -14.71 -7.62
C MET A 139 -9.78 -16.18 -7.57
N ALA A 140 -10.08 -16.89 -6.46
CA ALA A 140 -9.62 -18.27 -6.25
C ALA A 140 -10.09 -19.28 -7.33
N HIS A 141 -11.20 -18.99 -7.99
CA HIS A 141 -11.75 -19.84 -9.06
C HIS A 141 -11.52 -19.28 -10.47
N GLU A 142 -10.91 -18.11 -10.56
CA GLU A 142 -10.68 -17.45 -11.83
C GLU A 142 -9.44 -18.01 -12.54
N LYS A 143 -9.47 -17.99 -13.85
CA LYS A 143 -8.28 -18.34 -14.63
C LYS A 143 -7.28 -17.17 -14.60
N PRO A 144 -5.96 -17.43 -14.61
CA PRO A 144 -4.96 -16.37 -14.50
C PRO A 144 -5.10 -15.23 -15.52
N TRP A 145 -5.71 -15.49 -16.68
CA TRP A 145 -5.90 -14.49 -17.73
C TRP A 145 -7.24 -13.75 -17.67
N THR A 146 -8.13 -14.11 -16.74
CA THR A 146 -9.42 -13.43 -16.50
C THR A 146 -9.35 -12.47 -15.32
N VAL A 147 -8.36 -12.62 -14.44
CA VAL A 147 -8.18 -11.72 -13.29
C VAL A 147 -7.81 -10.31 -13.74
N PRO A 148 -8.38 -9.27 -13.11
CA PRO A 148 -8.11 -7.88 -13.47
C PRO A 148 -6.78 -7.40 -12.88
N TYR A 149 -5.68 -8.15 -13.10
CA TYR A 149 -4.38 -7.85 -12.54
C TYR A 149 -3.35 -7.52 -13.62
N PHE A 150 -2.58 -6.48 -13.38
CA PHE A 150 -1.37 -6.14 -14.11
C PHE A 150 -0.14 -6.38 -13.25
N ASP A 151 0.56 -7.46 -13.54
CA ASP A 151 1.78 -7.83 -12.86
C ASP A 151 2.98 -7.32 -13.66
N THR A 152 3.67 -6.30 -13.14
CA THR A 152 4.83 -5.71 -13.83
C THR A 152 6.00 -6.68 -13.97
N ALA A 153 6.14 -7.65 -13.06
CA ALA A 153 7.14 -8.69 -13.16
C ALA A 153 6.85 -9.65 -14.34
N LEU A 154 5.59 -10.04 -14.52
CA LEU A 154 5.16 -10.87 -15.64
C LEU A 154 5.24 -10.11 -16.97
N LEU A 155 4.86 -8.83 -17.00
CA LEU A 155 5.01 -7.99 -18.18
C LEU A 155 6.48 -7.86 -18.62
N TRP A 156 7.38 -7.64 -17.65
CA TRP A 156 8.82 -7.56 -17.90
C TRP A 156 9.42 -8.89 -18.32
N LYS A 157 9.04 -9.96 -17.65
CA LYS A 157 9.46 -11.33 -17.98
C LYS A 157 9.09 -11.71 -19.41
N SER A 158 7.90 -11.25 -19.90
CA SER A 158 7.36 -11.65 -21.21
C SER A 158 7.32 -13.18 -21.33
N THR A 159 7.94 -13.75 -22.37
CA THR A 159 8.08 -15.20 -22.58
C THR A 159 9.32 -15.81 -21.93
N GLY A 160 10.16 -15.01 -21.26
CA GLY A 160 11.34 -15.49 -20.54
C GLY A 160 10.98 -16.39 -19.35
N PHE A 161 11.97 -17.05 -18.76
CA PHE A 161 11.72 -17.96 -17.63
C PHE A 161 12.02 -17.36 -16.26
N LYS A 162 12.88 -16.34 -16.17
CA LYS A 162 13.23 -15.68 -14.89
C LYS A 162 12.37 -14.45 -14.63
N VAL A 163 11.94 -14.31 -13.40
CA VAL A 163 11.30 -13.10 -12.87
C VAL A 163 12.41 -12.18 -12.35
N SER A 164 12.35 -10.90 -12.70
CA SER A 164 13.27 -9.88 -12.21
C SER A 164 12.69 -9.21 -10.95
N THR A 165 13.56 -8.78 -10.04
CA THR A 165 13.14 -7.98 -8.89
C THR A 165 12.77 -6.55 -9.32
N LEU A 166 11.94 -5.86 -8.55
CA LEU A 166 11.56 -4.48 -8.82
C LEU A 166 12.79 -3.57 -8.94
N VAL A 167 13.78 -3.74 -8.04
CA VAL A 167 15.06 -3.03 -8.10
C VAL A 167 15.77 -3.24 -9.43
N SER A 168 15.84 -4.48 -9.92
CA SER A 168 16.50 -4.76 -11.21
C SER A 168 15.78 -4.09 -12.38
N VAL A 169 14.45 -4.06 -12.34
CA VAL A 169 13.62 -3.44 -13.39
C VAL A 169 13.77 -1.92 -13.35
N THR A 170 13.66 -1.28 -12.18
CA THR A 170 13.84 0.16 -12.03
C THR A 170 15.23 0.60 -12.47
N THR A 171 16.28 -0.11 -12.05
CA THR A 171 17.65 0.16 -12.47
C THR A 171 17.80 0.09 -13.99
N ALA A 172 17.28 -0.96 -14.62
CA ALA A 172 17.36 -1.14 -16.07
C ALA A 172 16.61 -0.06 -16.86
N LEU A 173 15.56 0.52 -16.27
CA LEU A 173 14.76 1.59 -16.87
C LEU A 173 15.29 3.00 -16.52
N GLY A 174 16.37 3.11 -15.73
CA GLY A 174 16.93 4.38 -15.30
C GLY A 174 16.04 5.12 -14.29
N LEU A 175 15.19 4.39 -13.58
CA LEU A 175 14.34 4.92 -12.53
C LEU A 175 15.06 4.90 -11.18
N PRO A 176 14.66 5.75 -10.21
CA PRO A 176 15.15 5.69 -8.83
C PRO A 176 14.93 4.28 -8.25
N SER A 177 15.93 3.79 -7.50
CA SER A 177 15.78 2.53 -6.77
C SER A 177 14.80 2.71 -5.61
N PRO A 178 13.85 1.80 -5.39
CA PRO A 178 13.00 1.85 -4.21
C PRO A 178 13.76 1.51 -2.92
N LYS A 179 14.93 0.87 -3.01
CA LYS A 179 15.74 0.46 -1.85
C LYS A 179 16.82 1.48 -1.53
N GLU A 180 16.82 1.99 -0.30
CA GLU A 180 17.84 2.90 0.21
C GLU A 180 18.52 2.37 1.48
N GLU A 181 17.77 2.02 2.55
CA GLU A 181 18.33 1.74 3.86
C GLU A 181 18.20 0.28 4.30
N PHE A 182 17.15 -0.41 3.87
CA PHE A 182 16.87 -1.81 4.23
C PHE A 182 16.16 -2.55 3.10
N ASN A 183 15.91 -3.84 3.29
CA ASN A 183 15.25 -4.68 2.29
C ASN A 183 14.15 -5.53 2.94
N GLY A 184 13.33 -6.24 2.14
CA GLY A 184 12.18 -7.01 2.62
C GLY A 184 12.50 -7.98 3.77
N SER A 185 13.73 -8.52 3.84
CA SER A 185 14.13 -9.41 4.94
C SER A 185 14.29 -8.69 6.30
N ASP A 186 14.40 -7.36 6.31
CA ASP A 186 14.48 -6.56 7.53
C ASP A 186 13.10 -6.22 8.12
N VAL A 187 12.03 -6.35 7.33
CA VAL A 187 10.67 -5.93 7.71
C VAL A 187 10.23 -6.61 9.02
N GLY A 188 10.43 -7.91 9.16
CA GLY A 188 10.06 -8.64 10.38
C GLY A 188 10.72 -8.05 11.63
N ARG A 189 12.03 -7.74 11.56
CA ARG A 189 12.78 -7.12 12.66
C ARG A 189 12.25 -5.71 12.95
N LEU A 190 12.10 -4.87 11.94
CA LEU A 190 11.61 -3.50 12.08
C LEU A 190 10.20 -3.46 12.66
N TYR A 191 9.33 -4.40 12.27
CA TYR A 191 7.97 -4.54 12.78
C TYR A 191 7.96 -4.76 14.30
N TYR A 192 8.74 -5.74 14.79
CA TYR A 192 8.80 -6.05 16.22
C TYR A 192 9.65 -5.04 17.02
N GLU A 193 10.48 -4.24 16.37
CA GLU A 193 11.13 -3.06 16.97
C GLU A 193 10.20 -1.83 17.04
N GLY A 194 8.96 -1.92 16.55
CA GLY A 194 8.01 -0.80 16.54
C GLY A 194 8.30 0.27 15.48
N LYS A 195 9.16 -0.03 14.49
CA LYS A 195 9.57 0.91 13.43
C LYS A 195 8.61 0.88 12.23
N ILE A 196 7.31 0.86 12.49
CA ILE A 196 6.29 0.78 11.45
C ILE A 196 6.37 1.93 10.43
N LYS A 197 6.78 3.13 10.86
CA LYS A 197 6.93 4.28 9.95
C LYS A 197 7.97 4.05 8.86
N ASP A 198 9.04 3.33 9.15
CA ASP A 198 10.10 3.02 8.18
C ASP A 198 9.59 1.96 7.18
N ILE A 199 8.84 0.96 7.66
CA ILE A 199 8.19 -0.05 6.82
C ILE A 199 7.18 0.60 5.87
N VAL A 200 6.35 1.52 6.37
CA VAL A 200 5.38 2.28 5.56
C VAL A 200 6.08 3.04 4.44
N LYS A 201 7.13 3.80 4.74
CA LYS A 201 7.88 4.54 3.71
C LYS A 201 8.48 3.61 2.65
N TYR A 202 8.95 2.44 3.05
CA TYR A 202 9.49 1.46 2.13
C TYR A 202 8.41 0.93 1.18
N CYS A 203 7.26 0.50 1.70
CA CYS A 203 6.12 0.05 0.93
C CYS A 203 5.58 1.15 -0.03
N GLU A 204 5.52 2.40 0.42
CA GLU A 204 5.13 3.55 -0.41
C GLU A 204 6.09 3.77 -1.59
N ARG A 205 7.40 3.62 -1.38
CA ARG A 205 8.41 3.73 -2.44
C ARG A 205 8.27 2.61 -3.47
N ASP A 206 7.95 1.38 -3.04
CA ASP A 206 7.72 0.26 -3.95
C ASP A 206 6.49 0.52 -4.83
N VAL A 207 5.39 1.04 -4.28
CA VAL A 207 4.22 1.47 -5.08
C VAL A 207 4.58 2.55 -6.08
N VAL A 208 5.32 3.59 -5.68
CA VAL A 208 5.78 4.66 -6.59
C VAL A 208 6.65 4.10 -7.71
N ALA A 209 7.55 3.18 -7.38
CA ALA A 209 8.41 2.53 -8.36
C ALA A 209 7.58 1.74 -9.38
N VAL A 210 6.57 0.98 -8.93
CA VAL A 210 5.65 0.24 -9.81
C VAL A 210 4.88 1.18 -10.73
N VAL A 211 4.33 2.31 -10.22
CA VAL A 211 3.67 3.33 -11.05
C VAL A 211 4.61 3.81 -12.16
N ASN A 212 5.84 4.17 -11.81
CA ASN A 212 6.81 4.68 -12.78
C ASN A 212 7.29 3.61 -13.77
N VAL A 213 7.43 2.36 -13.36
CA VAL A 213 7.67 1.24 -14.28
C VAL A 213 6.55 1.14 -15.32
N VAL A 214 5.29 1.21 -14.89
CA VAL A 214 4.13 1.16 -15.80
C VAL A 214 4.15 2.35 -16.76
N ARG A 215 4.43 3.56 -16.29
CA ARG A 215 4.51 4.76 -17.15
C ARG A 215 5.59 4.62 -18.22
N VAL A 216 6.79 4.21 -17.83
CA VAL A 216 7.89 4.00 -18.81
C VAL A 216 7.52 2.89 -19.81
N LEU A 217 6.91 1.79 -19.37
CA LEU A 217 6.44 0.74 -20.27
C LEU A 217 5.33 1.22 -21.24
N ARG A 218 4.58 2.27 -20.87
CA ARG A 218 3.61 2.95 -21.73
C ARG A 218 4.29 3.96 -22.68
N GLY A 219 5.56 4.32 -22.45
CA GLY A 219 6.29 5.37 -23.16
C GLY A 219 5.89 6.77 -22.68
N GLU A 220 5.57 6.90 -21.39
CA GLU A 220 5.28 8.13 -20.67
C GLU A 220 6.46 8.47 -19.74
N GLU A 221 6.66 9.75 -19.44
CA GLU A 221 7.68 10.17 -18.48
C GLU A 221 7.31 9.73 -17.07
N PRO A 222 8.31 9.34 -16.24
CA PRO A 222 8.09 9.07 -14.83
C PRO A 222 7.50 10.28 -14.11
N ILE A 223 6.71 10.04 -13.08
CA ILE A 223 6.29 11.08 -12.14
C ILE A 223 7.41 11.20 -11.12
N GLU A 224 8.05 12.36 -11.07
CA GLU A 224 8.98 12.68 -9.99
C GLU A 224 8.18 12.81 -8.71
N VAL A 225 8.43 11.90 -7.78
CA VAL A 225 8.00 12.09 -6.40
C VAL A 225 9.12 12.90 -5.76
N SER A 226 8.96 14.22 -5.70
CA SER A 226 9.70 14.99 -4.71
C SER A 226 9.47 14.30 -3.35
N GLU A 227 10.54 14.16 -2.55
CA GLU A 227 10.47 13.62 -1.17
C GLU A 227 9.17 14.02 -0.49
N PRO A 228 8.59 13.19 0.43
CA PRO A 228 7.25 13.39 0.93
C PRO A 228 7.04 14.86 1.20
N VAL A 229 6.35 15.51 0.29
CA VAL A 229 5.91 16.88 0.48
C VAL A 229 5.20 16.80 1.81
N GLU A 230 5.67 17.54 2.81
CA GLU A 230 4.85 17.91 3.96
C GLU A 230 3.45 18.03 3.38
N GLN A 231 2.53 17.15 3.78
CA GLN A 231 1.24 16.93 3.10
C GLN A 231 0.69 18.26 2.62
N GLU A 232 0.61 18.47 1.28
CA GLU A 232 0.10 19.75 0.79
C GLU A 232 -1.22 20.02 1.51
N PRO A 233 -1.51 21.25 1.89
CA PRO A 233 -2.72 21.61 2.67
C PRO A 233 -3.99 20.94 2.13
N LEU A 234 -4.04 20.69 0.83
CA LEU A 234 -5.13 20.01 0.14
C LEU A 234 -5.22 18.52 0.50
N GLY A 235 -4.08 17.81 0.58
CA GLY A 235 -4.03 16.41 0.99
C GLY A 235 -4.44 16.20 2.45
N ILE A 236 -4.08 17.14 3.35
CA ILE A 236 -4.52 17.10 4.74
C ILE A 236 -6.05 17.28 4.83
N LEU A 237 -6.64 18.19 4.05
CA LEU A 237 -8.08 18.40 4.02
C LEU A 237 -8.83 17.19 3.51
N GLU A 238 -8.35 16.60 2.41
CA GLU A 238 -8.91 15.35 1.86
C GLU A 238 -8.80 14.23 2.88
N TYR A 239 -7.64 14.04 3.52
CA TYR A 239 -7.45 13.05 4.57
C TYR A 239 -8.49 13.19 5.69
N ILE A 240 -8.65 14.40 6.27
CA ILE A 240 -9.58 14.65 7.39
C ILE A 240 -11.04 14.34 6.98
N PHE A 241 -11.47 14.81 5.80
CA PHE A 241 -12.88 14.71 5.39
C PHE A 241 -13.23 13.38 4.70
N LEU A 242 -12.25 12.61 4.24
CA LEU A 242 -12.46 11.27 3.66
C LEU A 242 -12.39 10.15 4.70
N GLY A 243 -12.20 10.48 5.99
CA GLY A 243 -12.29 9.54 7.10
C GLY A 243 -11.01 9.35 7.90
N GLY A 244 -9.99 10.19 7.69
CA GLY A 244 -8.80 10.25 8.55
C GLY A 244 -9.11 10.81 9.93
N GLU A 245 -8.35 10.38 10.95
CA GLU A 245 -8.50 10.92 12.32
C GLU A 245 -7.96 12.36 12.40
N TYR A 246 -8.72 13.25 13.00
CA TYR A 246 -8.28 14.60 13.32
C TYR A 246 -7.62 14.62 14.69
N THR A 247 -6.30 14.50 14.71
CA THR A 247 -5.47 14.53 15.93
C THR A 247 -4.87 15.92 16.16
N ALA A 248 -4.30 16.16 17.35
CA ALA A 248 -3.58 17.40 17.64
C ALA A 248 -2.37 17.61 16.67
N GLU A 249 -1.71 16.54 16.26
CA GLU A 249 -0.61 16.60 15.28
C GLU A 249 -1.11 17.02 13.90
N ILE A 250 -2.21 16.43 13.42
CA ILE A 250 -2.87 16.81 12.15
C ILE A 250 -3.38 18.25 12.21
N ALA A 251 -3.89 18.72 13.36
CA ALA A 251 -4.32 20.09 13.54
C ALA A 251 -3.15 21.09 13.37
N GLU A 252 -1.96 20.77 13.91
CA GLU A 252 -0.78 21.63 13.81
C GLU A 252 -0.20 21.60 12.39
N GLN A 253 -0.16 20.42 11.74
CA GLN A 253 0.21 20.30 10.34
C GLN A 253 -0.72 21.12 9.43
N LEU A 254 -2.04 21.07 9.67
CA LEU A 254 -3.03 21.84 8.91
C LEU A 254 -2.81 23.35 9.06
N LYS A 255 -2.60 23.85 10.29
CA LYS A 255 -2.32 25.27 10.53
C LYS A 255 -1.04 25.71 9.83
N THR A 256 0.03 24.92 9.96
CA THR A 256 1.32 25.20 9.29
C THR A 256 1.15 25.23 7.79
N ALA A 257 0.43 24.27 7.25
CA ALA A 257 0.17 24.18 5.82
C ALA A 257 -0.65 25.38 5.32
N ILE A 258 -1.74 25.75 6.00
CA ILE A 258 -2.57 26.92 5.65
C ILE A 258 -1.76 28.24 5.70
N SER A 259 -0.85 28.37 6.67
CA SER A 259 -0.01 29.58 6.79
C SER A 259 0.93 29.78 5.59
N LYS A 260 1.32 28.70 4.91
CA LYS A 260 2.17 28.70 3.72
C LYS A 260 1.40 28.85 2.39
N MET A 261 0.07 28.83 2.43
CA MET A 261 -0.79 28.88 1.22
C MET A 261 -0.75 30.23 0.52
N THR A 262 -0.62 30.21 -0.79
CA THR A 262 -0.88 31.39 -1.65
C THR A 262 -2.38 31.71 -1.72
N LYS A 263 -2.74 32.90 -2.23
CA LYS A 263 -4.16 33.25 -2.46
C LYS A 263 -4.88 32.26 -3.39
N THR A 264 -4.15 31.73 -4.40
CA THR A 264 -4.69 30.75 -5.35
C THR A 264 -4.93 29.41 -4.67
N ASP A 265 -4.02 28.96 -3.79
CA ASP A 265 -4.17 27.70 -3.04
C ASP A 265 -5.30 27.77 -2.03
N LYS A 266 -5.48 28.90 -1.36
CA LYS A 266 -6.62 29.17 -0.47
C LYS A 266 -7.96 29.09 -1.21
N ALA A 267 -8.05 29.62 -2.42
CA ALA A 267 -9.26 29.50 -3.23
C ALA A 267 -9.57 28.05 -3.63
N LYS A 268 -8.57 27.29 -4.07
CA LYS A 268 -8.70 25.85 -4.37
C LYS A 268 -9.10 25.04 -3.13
N ALA A 269 -8.52 25.32 -1.96
CA ALA A 269 -8.87 24.64 -0.72
C ALA A 269 -10.34 24.85 -0.36
N ILE A 270 -10.88 26.05 -0.59
CA ILE A 270 -12.31 26.35 -0.36
C ILE A 270 -13.20 25.58 -1.35
N GLU A 271 -12.80 25.44 -2.61
CA GLU A 271 -13.54 24.64 -3.62
C GLU A 271 -13.59 23.17 -3.20
N ILE A 272 -12.46 22.58 -2.82
CA ILE A 272 -12.37 21.20 -2.34
C ILE A 272 -13.24 20.99 -1.10
N LEU A 273 -13.18 21.89 -0.12
CA LEU A 273 -14.05 21.83 1.07
C LEU A 273 -15.54 21.83 0.74
N ASN A 274 -15.96 22.44 -0.37
CA ASN A 274 -17.35 22.47 -0.76
C ASN A 274 -17.87 21.10 -1.24
N VAL A 275 -17.01 20.28 -1.83
CA VAL A 275 -17.37 18.95 -2.38
C VAL A 275 -17.13 17.78 -1.41
N LEU A 276 -16.34 17.98 -0.35
CA LEU A 276 -16.08 16.96 0.66
C LEU A 276 -17.29 16.70 1.59
N PRO A 277 -17.37 15.56 2.30
CA PRO A 277 -18.45 15.27 3.28
C PRO A 277 -18.53 16.30 4.41
N CYS A 278 -19.71 16.43 5.03
CA CYS A 278 -19.95 17.51 6.00
C CYS A 278 -19.32 17.33 7.40
N LYS A 279 -18.74 16.16 7.72
CA LYS A 279 -18.13 15.90 9.04
C LYS A 279 -16.85 15.10 8.92
N ALA A 280 -15.79 15.55 9.62
CA ALA A 280 -14.64 14.73 9.94
C ALA A 280 -14.99 13.76 11.07
N LYS A 281 -14.54 12.50 11.01
CA LYS A 281 -14.69 11.54 12.12
C LYS A 281 -13.44 11.61 13.00
N GLY A 282 -13.59 12.06 14.25
CA GLY A 282 -12.58 11.96 15.29
C GLY A 282 -13.22 11.63 16.62
N LYS A 283 -12.55 10.83 17.47
CA LYS A 283 -13.07 10.40 18.77
C LYS A 283 -13.05 11.49 19.85
N GLU A 284 -12.20 12.50 19.75
CA GLU A 284 -12.00 13.51 20.80
C GLU A 284 -12.07 14.98 20.34
N THR A 285 -11.88 15.26 19.06
CA THR A 285 -12.00 16.61 18.49
C THR A 285 -12.68 16.55 17.14
N SER A 286 -13.78 17.26 16.97
CA SER A 286 -14.43 17.41 15.67
C SER A 286 -14.05 18.75 15.07
N ILE A 287 -13.51 18.75 13.84
CA ILE A 287 -13.33 19.97 13.06
C ILE A 287 -14.42 20.05 11.99
N THR A 288 -15.00 21.21 11.80
CA THR A 288 -16.02 21.43 10.78
C THR A 288 -15.43 22.18 9.58
N LYS A 289 -16.13 22.10 8.43
CA LYS A 289 -15.77 22.92 7.24
C LYS A 289 -15.76 24.42 7.56
N LYS A 290 -16.58 24.88 8.51
CA LYS A 290 -16.65 26.26 8.94
C LYS A 290 -15.35 26.65 9.65
N ASP A 291 -14.89 25.82 10.59
CA ASP A 291 -13.65 26.05 11.32
C ASP A 291 -12.45 26.15 10.40
N ILE A 292 -12.37 25.27 9.38
CA ILE A 292 -11.27 25.30 8.39
C ILE A 292 -11.38 26.53 7.48
N LYS A 293 -12.58 26.93 7.07
CA LYS A 293 -12.77 28.16 6.30
C LYS A 293 -12.35 29.41 7.07
N GLU A 294 -12.60 29.45 8.36
CA GLU A 294 -12.13 30.51 9.25
C GLU A 294 -10.60 30.51 9.35
N LEU A 295 -9.95 29.34 9.46
CA LEU A 295 -8.50 29.22 9.46
C LEU A 295 -7.86 29.65 8.11
N ILE A 296 -8.51 29.38 6.99
CA ILE A 296 -8.01 29.75 5.65
C ILE A 296 -8.11 31.28 5.43
N ASN A 297 -9.16 31.92 5.96
CA ASN A 297 -9.45 33.32 5.72
C ASN A 297 -8.83 34.26 6.79
N GLY A 298 -8.44 33.73 7.96
CA GLY A 298 -7.74 34.49 9.02
C GLY A 298 -6.27 34.66 8.70
#